data_1d2ad236d45cc2557d695c9c50d91024
#
_entry.id   1d2ad236d45cc2557d695c9c50d91024
#
_cell.length_a   1.000
_cell.length_b   1.000
_cell.length_c   1.000
_cell.angle_alpha   90.00
_cell.angle_beta   90.00
_cell.angle_gamma   90.00
#
_symmetry.space_group_name_H-M   'P 1'
#
loop_
_entity.id
_entity.type
_entity.pdbx_description
1 polymer ?
#
loop_
_entity_poly.entity_id
_entity_poly.type
_entity_poly.pdbx_seq_one_letter_code
_entity_poly.pdbx_strand_id
1 'polypeptide(L)'
;VIPAVARADSFDPVSFGVHVSTLGDGITLERPLLFDLSARVTTGWLSQSSLRNYDNNPWSSTFHENNVLVAMDWRPYGGRWRLSGGLLLGGDHVDKVAQSVGSNYFLNGNAYPVANAGLVSARVTFAQPAVYLGFGGGTGILKGLTIAFDAGIVVRNGTLSTNATGPLQASAQFENDLAATAAQFRTRLVQPVIGVGLVYRP
;
A
#
# COMPACT_ATOMS: atom_id res chain seq x y z
N VAL A 1 20.96 -3.86 -44.46
CA VAL A 1 21.74 -4.03 -43.24
C VAL A 1 20.75 -4.39 -42.15
N ILE A 2 20.72 -5.67 -41.75
CA ILE A 2 19.90 -6.16 -40.64
C ILE A 2 20.63 -5.73 -39.36
N PRO A 3 20.01 -4.94 -38.47
CA PRO A 3 20.66 -4.62 -37.20
C PRO A 3 20.92 -5.93 -36.44
N ALA A 4 22.16 -6.07 -35.95
CA ALA A 4 22.54 -7.18 -35.09
C ALA A 4 21.59 -7.19 -33.88
N VAL A 5 20.76 -8.21 -33.77
CA VAL A 5 19.98 -8.48 -32.58
C VAL A 5 20.99 -8.75 -31.48
N ALA A 6 21.15 -7.79 -30.56
CA ALA A 6 21.92 -8.01 -29.37
C ALA A 6 21.29 -9.20 -28.63
N ARG A 7 21.96 -10.36 -28.65
CA ARG A 7 21.63 -11.48 -27.80
C ARG A 7 21.81 -10.99 -26.37
N ALA A 8 20.75 -10.89 -25.64
CA ALA A 8 20.84 -10.83 -24.19
C ALA A 8 21.53 -12.14 -23.77
N ASP A 9 22.75 -12.03 -23.24
CA ASP A 9 23.43 -13.17 -22.64
C ASP A 9 22.54 -13.65 -21.50
N SER A 10 22.28 -14.95 -21.44
CA SER A 10 21.33 -15.59 -20.53
C SER A 10 21.71 -15.49 -19.05
N PHE A 11 22.67 -14.64 -18.69
CA PHE A 11 23.24 -14.46 -17.38
C PHE A 11 23.45 -12.98 -16.98
N ASP A 12 22.61 -12.06 -17.48
CA ASP A 12 22.66 -10.70 -16.96
C ASP A 12 22.47 -10.71 -15.43
N PRO A 13 23.38 -10.09 -14.68
CA PRO A 13 23.36 -10.18 -13.21
C PRO A 13 22.10 -9.56 -12.63
N VAL A 14 21.57 -10.19 -11.59
CA VAL A 14 20.45 -9.65 -10.81
C VAL A 14 20.95 -8.39 -10.11
N SER A 15 20.23 -7.29 -10.27
CA SER A 15 20.42 -6.07 -9.49
C SER A 15 19.66 -6.17 -8.19
N PHE A 16 20.23 -5.63 -7.13
CA PHE A 16 19.56 -5.55 -5.82
C PHE A 16 19.67 -4.13 -5.25
N GLY A 17 18.69 -3.76 -4.46
CA GLY A 17 18.63 -2.43 -3.89
C GLY A 17 17.81 -2.34 -2.63
N VAL A 18 17.88 -1.18 -2.01
CA VAL A 18 17.03 -0.76 -0.90
C VAL A 18 16.23 0.47 -1.32
N HIS A 19 15.05 0.61 -0.82
CA HIS A 19 14.19 1.74 -1.15
C HIS A 19 13.35 2.19 0.03
N VAL A 20 12.92 3.44 -0.04
CA VAL A 20 11.93 4.07 0.83
C VAL A 20 10.81 4.57 -0.07
N SER A 21 9.57 4.24 0.26
CA SER A 21 8.43 4.62 -0.54
C SER A 21 7.16 4.79 0.29
N THR A 22 6.12 5.30 -0.35
CA THR A 22 4.77 5.35 0.25
C THR A 22 4.12 3.96 0.38
N LEU A 23 4.71 2.90 -0.19
CA LEU A 23 4.36 1.49 0.05
C LEU A 23 5.21 0.86 1.18
N GLY A 24 6.06 1.65 1.82
CA GLY A 24 6.96 1.22 2.88
C GLY A 24 8.43 1.15 2.44
N ASP A 25 9.26 0.88 3.44
CA ASP A 25 10.68 0.65 3.25
C ASP A 25 10.91 -0.81 2.88
N GLY A 26 11.94 -1.10 2.10
CA GLY A 26 12.17 -2.48 1.70
C GLY A 26 13.35 -2.71 0.79
N ILE A 27 13.35 -3.91 0.21
CA ILE A 27 14.36 -4.35 -0.74
C ILE A 27 13.76 -4.55 -2.13
N THR A 28 14.59 -4.35 -3.14
CA THR A 28 14.24 -4.55 -4.54
C THR A 28 15.23 -5.51 -5.16
N LEU A 29 14.72 -6.47 -5.94
CA LEU A 29 15.47 -7.33 -6.84
C LEU A 29 14.97 -7.07 -8.25
N GLU A 30 15.88 -6.87 -9.18
CA GLU A 30 15.55 -6.66 -10.59
C GLU A 30 16.42 -7.55 -11.47
N ARG A 31 15.80 -8.21 -12.45
CA ARG A 31 16.49 -9.04 -13.45
C ARG A 31 16.09 -8.57 -14.85
N PRO A 32 17.06 -8.18 -15.68
CA PRO A 32 16.83 -8.00 -17.12
C PRO A 32 16.30 -9.28 -17.76
N LEU A 33 15.39 -9.14 -18.71
CA LEU A 33 14.82 -10.25 -19.48
C LEU A 33 15.20 -10.11 -20.97
N LEU A 34 14.29 -9.61 -21.79
CA LEU A 34 14.45 -9.47 -23.22
C LEU A 34 13.91 -8.11 -23.68
N PHE A 35 14.47 -7.53 -24.73
CA PHE A 35 13.90 -6.35 -25.42
C PHE A 35 13.57 -5.17 -24.50
N ASP A 36 14.52 -4.71 -23.70
CA ASP A 36 14.33 -3.60 -22.77
C ASP A 36 13.31 -3.88 -21.64
N LEU A 37 12.94 -5.14 -21.43
CA LEU A 37 12.10 -5.60 -20.34
C LEU A 37 12.94 -6.12 -19.18
N SER A 38 12.50 -5.85 -17.96
CA SER A 38 13.01 -6.47 -16.73
C SER A 38 11.87 -6.88 -15.80
N ALA A 39 12.08 -7.95 -15.04
CA ALA A 39 11.23 -8.33 -13.93
C ALA A 39 11.77 -7.72 -12.64
N ARG A 40 10.89 -7.18 -11.83
CA ARG A 40 11.22 -6.58 -10.54
C ARG A 40 10.34 -7.12 -9.45
N VAL A 41 10.95 -7.47 -8.33
CA VAL A 41 10.27 -7.82 -7.08
C VAL A 41 10.71 -6.84 -6.01
N THR A 42 9.75 -6.22 -5.35
CA THR A 42 9.97 -5.18 -4.33
C THR A 42 9.15 -5.51 -3.10
N THR A 43 9.76 -5.54 -1.92
CA THR A 43 9.04 -5.68 -0.65
C THR A 43 8.73 -4.31 -0.06
N GLY A 44 7.69 -4.19 0.77
CA GLY A 44 7.36 -2.95 1.47
C GLY A 44 6.83 -3.22 2.88
N TRP A 45 7.36 -2.49 3.86
CA TRP A 45 6.91 -2.54 5.26
C TRP A 45 6.67 -1.13 5.77
N LEU A 46 5.44 -0.85 6.19
CA LEU A 46 5.08 0.45 6.76
C LEU A 46 4.01 0.28 7.83
N SER A 47 4.13 1.02 8.91
CA SER A 47 3.06 1.20 9.88
C SER A 47 2.94 2.68 10.18
N GLN A 48 1.77 3.27 9.87
CA GLN A 48 1.53 4.69 10.06
C GLN A 48 0.19 4.92 10.72
N SER A 49 0.18 5.74 11.77
CA SER A 49 -1.03 6.09 12.50
C SER A 49 -1.46 7.52 12.21
N SER A 50 -2.76 7.74 12.17
CA SER A 50 -3.37 9.06 12.01
C SER A 50 -4.67 9.15 12.81
N LEU A 51 -5.04 10.37 13.24
CA LEU A 51 -6.30 10.64 13.91
C LEU A 51 -7.23 11.39 12.96
N ARG A 52 -8.47 10.94 12.84
CA ARG A 52 -9.51 11.61 12.04
C ARG A 52 -10.84 11.57 12.77
N ASN A 53 -11.65 12.63 12.62
CA ASN A 53 -12.99 12.69 13.18
C ASN A 53 -14.00 12.17 12.15
N TYR A 54 -14.91 11.32 12.63
CA TYR A 54 -16.10 10.85 11.93
C TYR A 54 -17.28 10.96 12.92
N ASP A 55 -18.39 11.56 12.51
CA ASP A 55 -19.59 11.78 13.33
C ASP A 55 -19.29 12.42 14.71
N ASN A 56 -18.41 13.44 14.75
CA ASN A 56 -17.93 14.09 15.98
C ASN A 56 -17.17 13.15 16.93
N ASN A 57 -16.82 11.97 16.51
CA ASN A 57 -16.01 11.01 17.25
C ASN A 57 -14.62 10.90 16.62
N PRO A 58 -13.53 11.10 17.37
CA PRO A 58 -12.19 10.89 16.87
C PRO A 58 -11.93 9.38 16.72
N TRP A 59 -11.30 9.00 15.59
CA TRP A 59 -10.88 7.64 15.30
C TRP A 59 -9.37 7.62 15.07
N SER A 60 -8.69 6.81 15.84
CA SER A 60 -7.30 6.46 15.55
C SER A 60 -7.27 5.44 14.42
N SER A 61 -6.56 5.74 13.36
CA SER A 61 -6.41 4.85 12.22
C SER A 61 -4.96 4.48 12.08
N THR A 62 -4.64 3.17 12.11
CA THR A 62 -3.30 2.66 11.87
C THR A 62 -3.30 1.86 10.57
N PHE A 63 -2.53 2.33 9.62
CA PHE A 63 -2.34 1.68 8.34
C PHE A 63 -1.13 0.74 8.42
N HIS A 64 -1.36 -0.53 8.16
CA HIS A 64 -0.33 -1.57 8.14
C HIS A 64 -0.11 -2.03 6.70
N GLU A 65 1.10 -1.82 6.20
CA GLU A 65 1.55 -2.35 4.93
C GLU A 65 2.59 -3.44 5.17
N ASN A 66 2.35 -4.59 4.56
CA ASN A 66 3.28 -5.69 4.47
C ASN A 66 3.05 -6.35 3.11
N ASN A 67 3.76 -5.86 2.12
CA ASN A 67 3.46 -6.17 0.73
C ASN A 67 4.69 -6.57 -0.08
N VAL A 68 4.41 -7.22 -1.21
CA VAL A 68 5.36 -7.57 -2.25
C VAL A 68 4.80 -7.09 -3.59
N LEU A 69 5.49 -6.20 -4.24
CA LEU A 69 5.20 -5.78 -5.61
C LEU A 69 5.98 -6.66 -6.58
N VAL A 70 5.27 -7.34 -7.47
CA VAL A 70 5.84 -8.04 -8.63
C VAL A 70 5.50 -7.22 -9.87
N ALA A 71 6.49 -6.68 -10.56
CA ALA A 71 6.31 -5.79 -11.69
C ALA A 71 7.16 -6.19 -12.89
N MET A 72 6.66 -5.84 -14.07
CA MET A 72 7.41 -5.77 -15.32
C MET A 72 7.73 -4.33 -15.61
N ASP A 73 8.98 -4.06 -15.87
CA ASP A 73 9.53 -2.74 -16.21
C ASP A 73 9.95 -2.75 -17.67
N TRP A 74 9.42 -1.83 -18.45
CA TRP A 74 9.80 -1.60 -19.83
C TRP A 74 10.59 -0.30 -19.96
N ARG A 75 11.79 -0.38 -20.57
CA ARG A 75 12.67 0.77 -20.82
C ARG A 75 12.72 1.06 -22.32
N PRO A 76 11.83 1.94 -22.83
CA PRO A 76 11.83 2.29 -24.25
C PRO A 76 13.23 2.71 -24.70
N TYR A 77 13.72 2.06 -25.74
CA TYR A 77 15.02 2.35 -26.37
C TYR A 77 16.23 2.25 -25.43
N GLY A 78 16.18 1.38 -24.40
CA GLY A 78 17.27 1.26 -23.42
C GLY A 78 17.51 2.51 -22.58
N GLY A 79 16.50 3.40 -22.49
CA GLY A 79 16.58 4.68 -21.81
C GLY A 79 16.70 4.60 -20.29
N ARG A 80 16.90 5.79 -19.67
CA ARG A 80 16.94 5.91 -18.20
C ARG A 80 15.56 5.80 -17.54
N TRP A 81 14.51 5.97 -18.33
CA TRP A 81 13.12 5.94 -17.89
C TRP A 81 12.54 4.55 -18.05
N ARG A 82 11.61 4.19 -17.19
CA ARG A 82 10.86 2.94 -17.30
C ARG A 82 9.38 3.17 -17.08
N LEU A 83 8.56 2.39 -17.76
CA LEU A 83 7.15 2.20 -17.47
C LEU A 83 6.99 0.86 -16.77
N SER A 84 6.20 0.83 -15.72
CA SER A 84 6.04 -0.34 -14.86
C SER A 84 4.57 -0.72 -14.77
N GLY A 85 4.28 -2.00 -14.91
CA GLY A 85 2.98 -2.59 -14.62
C GLY A 85 3.16 -3.82 -13.75
N GLY A 86 2.30 -3.99 -12.74
CA GLY A 86 2.50 -5.09 -11.81
C GLY A 86 1.34 -5.38 -10.89
N LEU A 87 1.56 -6.33 -10.01
CA LEU A 87 0.62 -6.77 -8.99
C LEU A 87 1.26 -6.58 -7.61
N LEU A 88 0.50 -5.95 -6.73
CA LEU A 88 0.84 -5.84 -5.32
C LEU A 88 0.12 -6.96 -4.55
N LEU A 89 0.89 -7.72 -3.82
CA LEU A 89 0.47 -8.85 -2.99
C LEU A 89 0.81 -8.54 -1.53
N GLY A 90 0.00 -9.00 -0.58
CA GLY A 90 0.31 -8.83 0.85
C GLY A 90 -0.93 -8.70 1.73
N GLY A 91 -0.71 -8.48 3.02
CA GLY A 91 -1.75 -8.41 4.04
C GLY A 91 -2.09 -7.00 4.49
N ASP A 92 -2.18 -6.06 3.55
CA ASP A 92 -2.39 -4.64 3.89
C ASP A 92 -3.79 -4.40 4.48
N HIS A 93 -3.84 -3.68 5.59
CA HIS A 93 -5.09 -3.35 6.27
C HIS A 93 -4.99 -2.03 7.03
N VAL A 94 -6.16 -1.46 7.33
CA VAL A 94 -6.28 -0.28 8.20
C VAL A 94 -7.10 -0.65 9.41
N ASP A 95 -6.49 -0.60 10.58
CA ASP A 95 -7.19 -0.69 11.85
C ASP A 95 -7.67 0.69 12.29
N LYS A 96 -8.92 0.75 12.70
CA LYS A 96 -9.54 1.96 13.22
C LYS A 96 -10.11 1.68 14.61
N VAL A 97 -9.78 2.56 15.55
CA VAL A 97 -10.27 2.46 16.92
C VAL A 97 -10.94 3.78 17.28
N ALA A 98 -12.21 3.71 17.68
CA ALA A 98 -12.94 4.88 18.15
C ALA A 98 -12.33 5.40 19.46
N GLN A 99 -12.15 6.71 19.55
CA GLN A 99 -11.75 7.39 20.77
C GLN A 99 -13.00 8.00 21.38
N SER A 100 -13.21 7.78 22.67
CA SER A 100 -14.36 8.36 23.35
C SER A 100 -14.24 9.89 23.51
N VAL A 101 -15.36 10.57 23.49
CA VAL A 101 -15.50 11.98 23.87
C VAL A 101 -16.20 12.02 25.23
N GLY A 102 -15.41 12.29 26.28
CA GLY A 102 -15.88 12.10 27.65
C GLY A 102 -16.14 10.61 27.94
N SER A 103 -17.35 10.29 28.38
CA SER A 103 -17.77 8.90 28.68
C SER A 103 -18.58 8.24 27.56
N ASN A 104 -18.65 8.84 26.36
CA ASN A 104 -19.50 8.34 25.27
C ASN A 104 -18.71 8.20 23.95
N TYR A 105 -19.19 7.31 23.08
CA TYR A 105 -18.95 7.35 21.65
C TYR A 105 -20.15 7.98 20.94
N PHE A 106 -19.88 8.72 19.86
CA PHE A 106 -20.91 9.25 18.98
C PHE A 106 -20.89 8.46 17.67
N LEU A 107 -21.98 7.75 17.39
CA LEU A 107 -22.12 6.93 16.18
C LEU A 107 -23.43 7.31 15.49
N ASN A 108 -23.36 7.73 14.24
CA ASN A 108 -24.52 8.16 13.43
C ASN A 108 -25.42 9.20 14.19
N GLY A 109 -24.78 10.10 14.93
CA GLY A 109 -25.47 11.15 15.72
C GLY A 109 -26.00 10.71 17.08
N ASN A 110 -25.93 9.42 17.43
CA ASN A 110 -26.37 8.88 18.71
C ASN A 110 -25.20 8.71 19.69
N ALA A 111 -25.44 8.97 20.97
CA ALA A 111 -24.43 8.82 22.03
C ALA A 111 -24.55 7.46 22.71
N TYR A 112 -23.43 6.75 22.82
CA TYR A 112 -23.35 5.43 23.44
C TYR A 112 -22.32 5.44 24.58
N PRO A 113 -22.70 5.07 25.81
CA PRO A 113 -21.78 5.01 26.93
C PRO A 113 -20.64 4.01 26.67
N VAL A 114 -19.40 4.43 26.90
CA VAL A 114 -18.21 3.58 26.74
C VAL A 114 -18.31 2.29 27.58
N ALA A 115 -18.85 2.41 28.82
CA ALA A 115 -19.05 1.26 29.69
C ALA A 115 -19.92 0.16 29.08
N ASN A 116 -20.87 0.54 28.21
CA ASN A 116 -21.80 -0.40 27.58
C ASN A 116 -21.35 -0.81 26.16
N ALA A 117 -20.67 0.07 25.43
CA ALA A 117 -20.15 -0.22 24.08
C ALA A 117 -18.83 -1.02 24.12
N GLY A 118 -18.05 -0.85 25.17
CA GLY A 118 -16.71 -1.42 25.27
C GLY A 118 -15.74 -0.78 24.27
N LEU A 119 -14.79 -1.55 23.75
CA LEU A 119 -13.90 -1.12 22.69
C LEU A 119 -14.64 -1.19 21.34
N VAL A 120 -14.75 -0.05 20.66
CA VAL A 120 -15.35 0.04 19.33
C VAL A 120 -14.24 0.14 18.30
N SER A 121 -14.21 -0.77 17.36
CA SER A 121 -13.17 -0.86 16.32
C SER A 121 -13.75 -1.22 14.95
N ALA A 122 -13.00 -0.88 13.92
CA ALA A 122 -13.27 -1.29 12.56
C ALA A 122 -11.96 -1.65 11.85
N ARG A 123 -12.01 -2.58 10.92
CA ARG A 123 -10.88 -2.97 10.07
C ARG A 123 -11.28 -2.92 8.62
N VAL A 124 -10.46 -2.26 7.81
CA VAL A 124 -10.54 -2.33 6.35
C VAL A 124 -9.40 -3.23 5.87
N THR A 125 -9.73 -4.38 5.31
CA THR A 125 -8.77 -5.31 4.71
C THR A 125 -8.82 -5.16 3.21
N PHE A 126 -7.68 -4.90 2.56
CA PHE A 126 -7.62 -4.71 1.12
C PHE A 126 -7.52 -6.05 0.38
N ALA A 127 -8.32 -6.18 -0.68
CA ALA A 127 -8.31 -7.35 -1.54
C ALA A 127 -6.97 -7.46 -2.31
N GLN A 128 -6.54 -8.69 -2.53
CA GLN A 128 -5.32 -9.03 -3.24
C GLN A 128 -5.65 -9.95 -4.44
N PRO A 129 -4.90 -9.85 -5.53
CA PRO A 129 -3.85 -8.87 -5.83
C PRO A 129 -4.40 -7.48 -6.16
N ALA A 130 -3.64 -6.42 -5.87
CA ALA A 130 -3.95 -5.07 -6.32
C ALA A 130 -3.11 -4.71 -7.57
N VAL A 131 -3.67 -3.88 -8.45
CA VAL A 131 -2.98 -3.48 -9.68
C VAL A 131 -2.10 -2.26 -9.44
N TYR A 132 -0.86 -2.35 -9.88
CA TYR A 132 0.12 -1.26 -9.89
C TYR A 132 0.41 -0.79 -11.30
N LEU A 133 0.42 0.51 -11.51
CA LEU A 133 0.93 1.18 -12.70
C LEU A 133 1.88 2.28 -12.28
N GLY A 134 3.05 2.34 -12.92
CA GLY A 134 4.07 3.27 -12.52
C GLY A 134 5.00 3.72 -13.64
N PHE A 135 5.73 4.74 -13.30
CA PHE A 135 6.79 5.33 -14.08
C PHE A 135 7.99 5.54 -13.16
N GLY A 136 9.17 5.30 -13.65
CA GLY A 136 10.36 5.46 -12.85
C GLY A 136 11.60 5.69 -13.69
N GLY A 137 12.72 5.74 -13.02
CA GLY A 137 13.99 5.91 -13.69
C GLY A 137 15.15 5.87 -12.70
N GLY A 138 16.36 6.07 -13.23
CA GLY A 138 17.54 6.09 -12.39
C GLY A 138 18.71 6.80 -13.04
N THR A 139 19.62 7.24 -12.18
CA THR A 139 20.90 7.82 -12.62
C THR A 139 22.05 7.16 -11.86
N GLY A 140 23.06 6.71 -12.60
CA GLY A 140 24.28 6.16 -12.02
C GLY A 140 25.05 7.25 -11.26
N ILE A 141 25.46 6.94 -10.04
CA ILE A 141 26.31 7.83 -9.22
C ILE A 141 27.74 7.30 -9.09
N LEU A 142 27.90 5.98 -9.12
CA LEU A 142 29.17 5.28 -9.13
C LEU A 142 29.08 4.06 -10.06
N LYS A 143 30.22 3.42 -10.35
CA LYS A 143 30.22 2.17 -11.12
C LYS A 143 29.35 1.12 -10.39
N GLY A 144 28.32 0.65 -11.07
CA GLY A 144 27.38 -0.32 -10.54
C GLY A 144 26.32 0.24 -9.58
N LEU A 145 26.40 1.48 -9.11
CA LEU A 145 25.46 2.08 -8.16
C LEU A 145 24.59 3.15 -8.82
N THR A 146 23.28 3.02 -8.66
CA THR A 146 22.27 3.90 -9.26
C THR A 146 21.32 4.41 -8.18
N ILE A 147 21.01 5.71 -8.19
CA ILE A 147 19.84 6.24 -7.51
C ILE A 147 18.64 6.01 -8.43
N ALA A 148 17.64 5.30 -7.94
CA ALA A 148 16.38 5.04 -8.64
C ALA A 148 15.24 5.80 -8.00
N PHE A 149 14.25 6.18 -8.80
CA PHE A 149 12.99 6.74 -8.31
C PHE A 149 11.81 6.03 -9.00
N ASP A 150 10.68 6.02 -8.30
CA ASP A 150 9.41 5.47 -8.76
C ASP A 150 8.28 6.45 -8.43
N ALA A 151 7.36 6.61 -9.37
CA ALA A 151 6.10 7.29 -9.18
C ALA A 151 4.99 6.46 -9.83
N GLY A 152 3.87 6.28 -9.17
CA GLY A 152 2.80 5.43 -9.70
C GLY A 152 1.54 5.47 -8.88
N ILE A 153 0.65 4.54 -9.17
CA ILE A 153 -0.59 4.33 -8.45
C ILE A 153 -0.83 2.84 -8.20
N VAL A 154 -1.41 2.53 -7.04
CA VAL A 154 -2.00 1.24 -6.74
C VAL A 154 -3.50 1.42 -6.57
N VAL A 155 -4.30 0.58 -7.23
CA VAL A 155 -5.76 0.57 -7.08
C VAL A 155 -6.15 -0.64 -6.24
N ARG A 156 -6.80 -0.38 -5.11
CA ARG A 156 -7.22 -1.40 -4.13
C ARG A 156 -8.71 -1.28 -3.85
N ASN A 157 -9.35 -2.43 -3.66
CA ASN A 157 -10.69 -2.52 -3.06
C ASN A 157 -10.53 -3.26 -1.73
N GLY A 158 -11.33 -2.89 -0.73
CA GLY A 158 -11.27 -3.50 0.59
C GLY A 158 -12.64 -3.90 1.10
N THR A 159 -12.64 -4.80 2.05
CA THR A 159 -13.80 -5.18 2.85
C THR A 159 -13.70 -4.53 4.21
N LEU A 160 -14.82 -4.06 4.73
CA LEU A 160 -14.94 -3.45 6.04
C LEU A 160 -15.54 -4.44 7.01
N SER A 161 -14.93 -4.57 8.19
CA SER A 161 -15.52 -5.26 9.35
C SER A 161 -15.53 -4.33 10.55
N THR A 162 -16.56 -4.40 11.36
CA THR A 162 -16.72 -3.65 12.59
C THR A 162 -16.83 -4.59 13.78
N ASN A 163 -16.40 -4.14 14.94
CA ASN A 163 -16.48 -4.92 16.17
C ASN A 163 -16.66 -4.00 17.38
N ALA A 164 -17.42 -4.46 18.37
CA ALA A 164 -17.53 -3.87 19.69
C ALA A 164 -17.41 -4.97 20.74
N THR A 165 -16.87 -4.66 21.92
CA THR A 165 -16.64 -5.67 22.96
C THR A 165 -17.64 -5.60 24.11
N GLY A 166 -18.51 -4.59 24.12
CA GLY A 166 -19.47 -4.37 25.20
C GLY A 166 -20.84 -5.02 24.92
N PRO A 167 -21.74 -5.04 25.93
CA PRO A 167 -23.06 -5.64 25.81
C PRO A 167 -23.97 -5.00 24.74
N LEU A 168 -23.69 -3.76 24.32
CA LEU A 168 -24.42 -3.10 23.23
C LEU A 168 -24.23 -3.77 21.88
N GLN A 169 -23.21 -4.62 21.69
CA GLN A 169 -23.05 -5.41 20.48
C GLN A 169 -24.30 -6.24 20.15
N ALA A 170 -25.10 -6.64 21.13
CA ALA A 170 -26.37 -7.35 20.91
C ALA A 170 -27.54 -6.41 20.52
N SER A 171 -27.35 -5.09 20.53
CA SER A 171 -28.37 -4.10 20.17
C SER A 171 -28.38 -3.85 18.66
N ALA A 172 -29.48 -4.16 17.98
CA ALA A 172 -29.61 -3.90 16.55
C ALA A 172 -29.47 -2.41 16.19
N GLN A 173 -29.91 -1.50 17.05
CA GLN A 173 -29.75 -0.06 16.84
C GLN A 173 -28.26 0.33 16.89
N PHE A 174 -27.52 -0.13 17.89
CA PHE A 174 -26.11 0.14 18.02
C PHE A 174 -25.31 -0.40 16.79
N GLU A 175 -25.59 -1.63 16.37
CA GLU A 175 -24.94 -2.24 15.19
C GLU A 175 -25.25 -1.45 13.90
N ASN A 176 -26.48 -1.00 13.71
CA ASN A 176 -26.89 -0.18 12.58
C ASN A 176 -26.16 1.18 12.58
N ASP A 177 -26.05 1.85 13.72
CA ASP A 177 -25.38 3.14 13.84
C ASP A 177 -23.87 2.99 13.67
N LEU A 178 -23.28 1.92 14.20
CA LEU A 178 -21.87 1.58 13.97
C LEU A 178 -21.60 1.32 12.49
N ALA A 179 -22.46 0.57 11.82
CA ALA A 179 -22.36 0.29 10.39
C ALA A 179 -22.52 1.57 9.56
N ALA A 180 -23.45 2.47 9.91
CA ALA A 180 -23.66 3.75 9.24
C ALA A 180 -22.44 4.68 9.38
N THR A 181 -21.85 4.76 10.59
CA THR A 181 -20.58 5.51 10.79
C THR A 181 -19.44 4.90 10.01
N ALA A 182 -19.32 3.57 10.05
CA ALA A 182 -18.27 2.85 9.35
C ALA A 182 -18.40 2.91 7.81
N ALA A 183 -19.60 3.10 7.27
CA ALA A 183 -19.82 3.30 5.83
C ALA A 183 -19.14 4.58 5.30
N GLN A 184 -18.78 5.52 6.16
CA GLN A 184 -17.98 6.71 5.80
C GLN A 184 -16.49 6.36 5.58
N PHE A 185 -16.05 5.17 5.99
CA PHE A 185 -14.67 4.74 5.81
C PHE A 185 -14.43 4.33 4.36
N ARG A 186 -13.34 4.81 3.78
CA ARG A 186 -13.00 4.48 2.40
C ARG A 186 -12.55 3.03 2.30
N THR A 187 -13.29 2.24 1.54
CA THR A 187 -12.94 0.85 1.19
C THR A 187 -12.27 0.76 -0.18
N ARG A 188 -12.47 1.74 -1.06
CA ARG A 188 -11.74 1.86 -2.32
C ARG A 188 -10.63 2.88 -2.18
N LEU A 189 -9.39 2.46 -2.43
CA LEU A 189 -8.22 3.30 -2.32
C LEU A 189 -7.48 3.35 -3.67
N VAL A 190 -7.25 4.56 -4.15
CA VAL A 190 -6.23 4.83 -5.17
C VAL A 190 -5.06 5.45 -4.43
N GLN A 191 -4.02 4.65 -4.21
CA GLN A 191 -2.85 5.05 -3.43
C GLN A 191 -1.76 5.53 -4.37
N PRO A 192 -1.29 6.80 -4.22
CA PRO A 192 -0.10 7.24 -4.93
C PRO A 192 1.13 6.52 -4.39
N VAL A 193 1.98 6.09 -5.30
CA VAL A 193 3.28 5.48 -5.00
C VAL A 193 4.35 6.48 -5.38
N ILE A 194 5.18 6.86 -4.42
CA ILE A 194 6.36 7.67 -4.63
C ILE A 194 7.48 7.01 -3.85
N GLY A 195 8.61 6.77 -4.49
CA GLY A 195 9.73 6.10 -3.86
C GLY A 195 11.07 6.54 -4.43
N VAL A 196 12.08 6.38 -3.62
CA VAL A 196 13.48 6.54 -3.98
C VAL A 196 14.29 5.40 -3.40
N GLY A 197 15.31 4.96 -4.11
CA GLY A 197 16.15 3.86 -3.69
C GLY A 197 17.56 3.91 -4.24
N LEU A 198 18.38 3.04 -3.70
CA LEU A 198 19.73 2.76 -4.20
C LEU A 198 19.74 1.33 -4.75
N VAL A 199 20.16 1.19 -6.00
CA VAL A 199 20.23 -0.09 -6.71
C VAL A 199 21.67 -0.34 -7.11
N TYR A 200 22.17 -1.51 -6.77
CA TYR A 200 23.49 -1.97 -7.19
C TYR A 200 23.33 -3.05 -8.27
N ARG A 201 24.08 -2.85 -9.35
CA ARG A 201 24.23 -3.81 -10.45
C ARG A 201 25.70 -4.22 -10.53
N PRO A 202 26.02 -5.48 -10.19
CA PRO A 202 27.40 -5.98 -10.21
C PRO A 202 28.05 -5.98 -11.58
#